data_18b9d697507357d33742cfd1850702b6
#
_entry.id   18b9d697507357d33742cfd1850702b6
#
_cell.length_a   1.000
_cell.length_b   1.000
_cell.length_c   1.000
_cell.angle_alpha   90.00
_cell.angle_beta   90.00
_cell.angle_gamma   90.00
#
_symmetry.space_group_name_H-M   'P 1'
#
loop_
_entity.id
_entity.type
_entity.pdbx_description
1 polymer ?
#
loop_
_entity_poly.entity_id
_entity_poly.type
_entity_poly.pdbx_seq_one_letter_code
_entity_poly.pdbx_strand_id
1 'polypeptide(L)'
;MRKKERYEKILAWFRENRPVAETELHYETPFQLLIAVILSAQCTDKRVNMIVPPLYRDFPTPEVLAASTPEVIYEYIRSVSYPNNKAKHLVGMAQMLVKDFNSEVPDTLEELVKLPGVGRKTANVIQSVVFNKAAMAVDTHVFRVSHRLGLVSDACTTRVSYTHLRAHE
;
A
#
# COMPACT_ATOMS: atom_id res chain seq x y z
N MET A 1 3.87 -31.65 12.48
CA MET A 1 2.99 -30.53 12.91
C MET A 1 2.00 -30.24 11.80
N ARG A 2 0.70 -30.24 12.11
CA ARG A 2 -0.35 -29.95 11.13
C ARG A 2 -0.31 -28.48 10.71
N LYS A 3 -0.78 -28.15 9.50
CA LYS A 3 -0.76 -26.77 8.95
C LYS A 3 -1.50 -25.78 9.87
N LYS A 4 -2.69 -26.15 10.38
CA LYS A 4 -3.47 -25.34 11.32
C LYS A 4 -2.67 -25.03 12.62
N GLU A 5 -2.06 -26.02 13.24
CA GLU A 5 -1.25 -25.83 14.44
C GLU A 5 -0.05 -24.89 14.20
N ARG A 6 0.52 -24.92 13.00
CA ARG A 6 1.60 -24.03 12.60
C ARG A 6 1.14 -22.58 12.49
N TYR A 7 -0.03 -22.32 11.88
CA TYR A 7 -0.66 -21.01 11.85
C TYR A 7 -0.91 -20.46 13.25
N GLU A 8 -1.55 -21.27 14.12
CA GLU A 8 -1.87 -20.88 15.49
C GLU A 8 -0.62 -20.48 16.28
N LYS A 9 0.47 -21.24 16.18
CA LYS A 9 1.74 -20.92 16.85
C LYS A 9 2.37 -19.64 16.32
N ILE A 10 2.35 -19.41 15.00
CA ILE A 10 2.90 -18.21 14.39
C ILE A 10 2.08 -16.99 14.80
N LEU A 11 0.75 -17.06 14.75
CA LEU A 11 -0.12 -15.97 15.17
C LEU A 11 0.03 -15.66 16.68
N ALA A 12 0.14 -16.70 17.53
CA ALA A 12 0.40 -16.53 18.95
C ALA A 12 1.72 -15.79 19.18
N TRP A 13 2.78 -16.18 18.48
CA TRP A 13 4.09 -15.52 18.56
C TRP A 13 4.02 -14.03 18.16
N PHE A 14 3.32 -13.70 17.06
CA PHE A 14 3.14 -12.31 16.64
C PHE A 14 2.33 -11.49 17.64
N ARG A 15 1.25 -12.05 18.19
CA ARG A 15 0.45 -11.37 19.22
C ARG A 15 1.27 -11.05 20.47
N GLU A 16 2.18 -11.93 20.85
CA GLU A 16 3.03 -11.75 22.03
C GLU A 16 4.20 -10.79 21.76
N ASN A 17 4.87 -10.93 20.60
CA ASN A 17 6.14 -10.24 20.33
C ASN A 17 6.00 -9.00 19.45
N ARG A 18 4.91 -8.87 18.69
CA ARG A 18 4.62 -7.76 17.76
C ARG A 18 3.12 -7.44 17.77
N PRO A 19 2.55 -7.05 18.92
CA PRO A 19 1.11 -6.83 19.06
C PRO A 19 0.59 -5.67 18.21
N VAL A 20 1.45 -4.70 17.91
CA VAL A 20 1.14 -3.56 17.04
C VAL A 20 2.10 -3.59 15.85
N ALA A 21 1.55 -3.58 14.66
CA ALA A 21 2.29 -3.47 13.41
C ALA A 21 1.89 -2.17 12.72
N GLU A 22 2.77 -1.18 12.78
CA GLU A 22 2.58 0.12 12.13
C GLU A 22 3.42 0.21 10.85
N THR A 23 2.98 1.05 9.92
CA THR A 23 3.78 1.40 8.76
C THR A 23 4.89 2.37 9.15
N GLU A 24 6.06 2.25 8.53
CA GLU A 24 7.16 3.21 8.70
C GLU A 24 6.96 4.49 7.86
N LEU A 25 5.97 4.52 6.98
CA LEU A 25 5.65 5.68 6.15
C LEU A 25 5.01 6.79 6.99
N HIS A 26 5.47 8.03 6.78
CA HIS A 26 4.91 9.20 7.45
C HIS A 26 3.67 9.71 6.71
N TYR A 27 2.56 9.83 7.42
CA TYR A 27 1.28 10.36 6.91
C TYR A 27 0.40 10.83 8.07
N GLU A 28 -0.54 11.71 7.77
CA GLU A 28 -1.55 12.22 8.70
C GLU A 28 -2.97 11.89 8.22
N THR A 29 -3.15 11.74 6.92
CA THR A 29 -4.45 11.47 6.29
C THR A 29 -4.41 10.22 5.41
N PRO A 30 -5.56 9.56 5.15
CA PRO A 30 -5.65 8.46 4.19
C PRO A 30 -5.09 8.80 2.80
N PHE A 31 -5.32 10.02 2.34
CA PHE A 31 -4.80 10.53 1.07
C PHE A 31 -3.28 10.59 1.06
N GLN A 32 -2.66 11.10 2.13
CA GLN A 32 -1.20 11.13 2.27
C GLN A 32 -0.60 9.73 2.30
N LEU A 33 -1.23 8.79 3.01
CA LEU A 33 -0.78 7.40 2.99
C LEU A 33 -0.86 6.80 1.59
N LEU A 34 -1.94 7.05 0.85
CA LEU A 34 -2.09 6.58 -0.52
C LEU A 34 -0.96 7.08 -1.42
N ILE A 35 -0.61 8.37 -1.34
CA ILE A 35 0.56 8.95 -2.02
C ILE A 35 1.85 8.21 -1.62
N ALA A 36 2.10 8.08 -0.32
CA ALA A 36 3.33 7.45 0.19
C ALA A 36 3.47 6.00 -0.28
N VAL A 37 2.39 5.20 -0.27
CA VAL A 37 2.41 3.80 -0.72
C VAL A 37 2.62 3.69 -2.23
N ILE A 38 2.05 4.59 -3.04
CA ILE A 38 2.35 4.65 -4.49
C ILE A 38 3.84 4.97 -4.70
N LEU A 39 4.38 5.91 -3.94
CA LEU A 39 5.79 6.30 -4.04
C LEU A 39 6.74 5.21 -3.55
N SER A 40 6.35 4.38 -2.57
CA SER A 40 7.19 3.31 -2.02
C SER A 40 7.40 2.13 -2.97
N ALA A 41 6.65 2.03 -4.06
CA ALA A 41 6.87 1.00 -5.07
C ALA A 41 8.31 1.05 -5.61
N GLN A 42 9.10 0.00 -5.34
CA GLN A 42 10.54 -0.08 -5.68
C GLN A 42 11.38 1.10 -5.13
N CYS A 43 10.98 1.64 -3.99
CA CYS A 43 11.69 2.70 -3.29
C CYS A 43 11.65 2.41 -1.78
N THR A 44 12.68 2.80 -1.04
CA THR A 44 12.70 2.61 0.42
C THR A 44 11.80 3.61 1.11
N ASP A 45 11.17 3.19 2.21
CA ASP A 45 10.31 4.06 3.04
C ASP A 45 11.08 5.28 3.55
N LYS A 46 12.35 5.10 3.93
CA LYS A 46 13.24 6.20 4.29
C LYS A 46 13.33 7.28 3.19
N ARG A 47 13.47 6.88 1.92
CA ARG A 47 13.52 7.83 0.80
C ARG A 47 12.18 8.52 0.61
N VAL A 48 11.08 7.77 0.68
CA VAL A 48 9.73 8.34 0.58
C VAL A 48 9.51 9.38 1.67
N ASN A 49 9.82 9.05 2.93
CA ASN A 49 9.67 9.95 4.08
C ASN A 49 10.50 11.24 3.97
N MET A 50 11.60 11.23 3.22
CA MET A 50 12.40 12.43 2.95
C MET A 50 11.76 13.39 1.95
N ILE A 51 10.96 12.87 1.01
CA ILE A 51 10.42 13.66 -0.11
C ILE A 51 8.95 14.09 0.08
N VAL A 52 8.18 13.38 0.91
CA VAL A 52 6.75 13.67 1.08
C VAL A 52 6.42 14.95 1.87
N PRO A 53 7.23 15.45 2.84
CA PRO A 53 6.86 16.64 3.58
C PRO A 53 6.57 17.88 2.73
N PRO A 54 7.44 18.29 1.78
CA PRO A 54 7.13 19.41 0.89
C PRO A 54 5.93 19.10 -0.03
N LEU A 55 5.78 17.86 -0.49
CA LEU A 55 4.66 17.44 -1.32
C LEU A 55 3.32 17.57 -0.56
N TYR A 56 3.25 17.11 0.70
CA TYR A 56 2.04 17.21 1.52
C TYR A 56 1.67 18.65 1.88
N ARG A 57 2.67 19.49 2.14
CA ARG A 57 2.47 20.91 2.42
C ARG A 57 1.86 21.65 1.24
N ASP A 58 2.38 21.40 0.03
CA ASP A 58 2.00 22.14 -1.16
C ASP A 58 0.77 21.51 -1.86
N PHE A 59 0.50 20.22 -1.63
CA PHE A 59 -0.65 19.46 -2.15
C PHE A 59 -1.40 18.72 -1.03
N PRO A 60 -2.01 19.44 -0.08
CA PRO A 60 -2.62 18.83 1.11
C PRO A 60 -3.88 18.03 0.84
N THR A 61 -4.58 18.28 -0.26
CA THR A 61 -5.86 17.63 -0.59
C THR A 61 -5.88 17.08 -2.02
N PRO A 62 -6.79 16.13 -2.31
CA PRO A 62 -6.98 15.61 -3.67
C PRO A 62 -7.25 16.71 -4.72
N GLU A 63 -8.03 17.75 -4.38
CA GLU A 63 -8.38 18.82 -5.30
C GLU A 63 -7.16 19.63 -5.73
N VAL A 64 -6.29 19.97 -4.78
CA VAL A 64 -5.06 20.73 -5.05
C VAL A 64 -4.12 19.91 -5.91
N LEU A 65 -3.97 18.60 -5.63
CA LEU A 65 -3.14 17.73 -6.44
C LEU A 65 -3.73 17.48 -7.83
N ALA A 66 -5.05 17.33 -7.93
CA ALA A 66 -5.77 17.12 -9.20
C ALA A 66 -5.64 18.31 -10.16
N ALA A 67 -5.54 19.52 -9.62
CA ALA A 67 -5.33 20.76 -10.38
C ALA A 67 -3.89 20.95 -10.87
N SER A 68 -2.96 20.13 -10.39
CA SER A 68 -1.54 20.17 -10.79
C SER A 68 -1.29 19.37 -12.07
N THR A 69 -0.04 19.42 -12.55
CA THR A 69 0.41 18.63 -13.71
C THR A 69 1.47 17.62 -13.31
N PRO A 70 1.64 16.53 -14.08
CA PRO A 70 2.71 15.56 -13.81
C PRO A 70 4.11 16.17 -13.78
N GLU A 71 4.37 17.20 -14.58
CA GLU A 71 5.66 17.88 -14.64
C GLU A 71 5.99 18.60 -13.33
N VAL A 72 4.98 19.25 -12.72
CA VAL A 72 5.14 19.91 -11.41
C VAL A 72 5.39 18.85 -10.32
N ILE A 73 4.60 17.80 -10.28
CA ILE A 73 4.77 16.72 -9.30
C ILE A 73 6.11 16.00 -9.46
N TYR A 74 6.58 15.84 -10.70
CA TYR A 74 7.89 15.24 -10.97
C TYR A 74 9.02 15.95 -10.23
N GLU A 75 9.03 17.28 -10.14
CA GLU A 75 10.08 18.04 -9.45
C GLU A 75 10.18 17.64 -7.95
N TYR A 76 9.08 17.32 -7.31
CA TYR A 76 9.07 16.85 -5.91
C TYR A 76 9.58 15.42 -5.75
N ILE A 77 9.33 14.55 -6.74
CA ILE A 77 9.56 13.12 -6.62
C ILE A 77 10.68 12.58 -7.52
N ARG A 78 11.46 13.43 -8.19
CA ARG A 78 12.51 13.04 -9.16
C ARG A 78 13.54 12.06 -8.62
N SER A 79 13.70 11.95 -7.31
CA SER A 79 14.67 11.07 -6.67
C SER A 79 14.14 9.66 -6.32
N VAL A 80 12.86 9.37 -6.61
CA VAL A 80 12.31 8.02 -6.46
C VAL A 80 12.45 7.20 -7.75
N SER A 81 12.26 5.90 -7.66
CA SER A 81 12.24 5.02 -8.83
C SER A 81 11.03 5.35 -9.74
N TYR A 82 11.25 5.43 -11.05
CA TYR A 82 10.20 5.68 -12.06
C TYR A 82 9.38 6.96 -11.83
N PRO A 83 10.01 8.13 -11.63
CA PRO A 83 9.33 9.34 -11.18
C PRO A 83 8.29 9.85 -12.20
N ASN A 84 8.56 9.74 -13.51
CA ASN A 84 7.61 10.16 -14.56
C ASN A 84 6.27 9.42 -14.48
N ASN A 85 6.31 8.10 -14.33
CA ASN A 85 5.10 7.28 -14.24
C ASN A 85 4.38 7.55 -12.91
N LYS A 86 5.12 7.68 -11.81
CA LYS A 86 4.54 7.98 -10.50
C LYS A 86 3.89 9.36 -10.47
N ALA A 87 4.49 10.39 -11.08
CA ALA A 87 3.89 11.71 -11.20
C ALA A 87 2.54 11.67 -11.94
N LYS A 88 2.48 10.97 -13.08
CA LYS A 88 1.24 10.75 -13.82
C LYS A 88 0.20 9.99 -12.99
N HIS A 89 0.61 8.96 -12.27
CA HIS A 89 -0.27 8.19 -11.40
C HIS A 89 -0.82 9.04 -10.25
N LEU A 90 0.00 9.87 -9.59
CA LEU A 90 -0.46 10.72 -8.50
C LEU A 90 -1.50 11.75 -8.96
N VAL A 91 -1.24 12.44 -10.06
CA VAL A 91 -2.21 13.40 -10.62
C VAL A 91 -3.49 12.70 -11.08
N GLY A 92 -3.38 11.59 -11.83
CA GLY A 92 -4.54 10.83 -12.29
C GLY A 92 -5.35 10.22 -11.14
N MET A 93 -4.69 9.74 -10.10
CA MET A 93 -5.33 9.24 -8.88
C MET A 93 -6.12 10.37 -8.19
N ALA A 94 -5.54 11.54 -8.01
CA ALA A 94 -6.21 12.68 -7.39
C ALA A 94 -7.41 13.14 -8.23
N GLN A 95 -7.28 13.23 -9.55
CA GLN A 95 -8.38 13.56 -10.46
C GLN A 95 -9.53 12.55 -10.35
N MET A 96 -9.23 11.26 -10.24
CA MET A 96 -10.26 10.23 -10.07
C MET A 96 -10.92 10.31 -8.69
N LEU A 97 -10.17 10.58 -7.62
CA LEU A 97 -10.74 10.80 -6.28
C LEU A 97 -11.74 11.95 -6.27
N VAL A 98 -11.37 13.09 -6.89
CA VAL A 98 -12.27 14.25 -6.98
C VAL A 98 -13.52 13.95 -7.80
N LYS A 99 -13.36 13.29 -8.95
CA LYS A 99 -14.44 13.05 -9.89
C LYS A 99 -15.42 11.96 -9.44
N ASP A 100 -14.88 10.83 -8.98
CA ASP A 100 -15.64 9.59 -8.82
C ASP A 100 -15.84 9.19 -7.36
N PHE A 101 -15.08 9.78 -6.41
CA PHE A 101 -15.05 9.39 -4.99
C PHE A 101 -15.22 10.56 -4.02
N ASN A 102 -15.74 11.69 -4.50
CA ASN A 102 -16.01 12.87 -3.66
C ASN A 102 -14.79 13.33 -2.83
N SER A 103 -13.59 13.22 -3.40
CA SER A 103 -12.29 13.52 -2.75
C SER A 103 -11.94 12.62 -1.57
N GLU A 104 -12.65 11.54 -1.36
CA GLU A 104 -12.36 10.56 -0.30
C GLU A 104 -11.63 9.34 -0.85
N VAL A 105 -10.77 8.74 -0.02
CA VAL A 105 -10.12 7.47 -0.37
C VAL A 105 -11.12 6.34 -0.17
N PRO A 106 -11.45 5.57 -1.23
CA PRO A 106 -12.41 4.48 -1.11
C PRO A 106 -11.86 3.35 -0.22
N ASP A 107 -12.77 2.60 0.40
CA ASP A 107 -12.44 1.58 1.38
C ASP A 107 -12.57 0.15 0.86
N THR A 108 -13.05 -0.03 -0.38
CA THR A 108 -13.17 -1.35 -1.01
C THR A 108 -11.98 -1.67 -1.91
N LEU A 109 -11.63 -2.96 -2.00
CA LEU A 109 -10.55 -3.41 -2.88
C LEU A 109 -10.85 -3.07 -4.35
N GLU A 110 -12.11 -3.28 -4.74
CA GLU A 110 -12.60 -3.10 -6.10
C GLU A 110 -12.49 -1.65 -6.57
N GLU A 111 -12.69 -0.70 -5.68
CA GLU A 111 -12.56 0.74 -5.97
C GLU A 111 -11.12 1.20 -5.91
N LEU A 112 -10.39 0.79 -4.87
CA LEU A 112 -8.97 1.14 -4.71
C LEU A 112 -8.13 0.75 -5.93
N VAL A 113 -8.34 -0.45 -6.51
CA VAL A 113 -7.56 -0.90 -7.67
C VAL A 113 -7.92 -0.18 -8.98
N LYS A 114 -9.01 0.61 -9.02
CA LYS A 114 -9.32 1.47 -10.17
C LYS A 114 -8.42 2.71 -10.21
N LEU A 115 -7.92 3.13 -9.04
CA LEU A 115 -7.07 4.32 -8.92
C LEU A 115 -5.73 4.12 -9.64
N PRO A 116 -5.29 5.09 -10.46
CA PRO A 116 -3.98 5.03 -11.11
C PRO A 116 -2.84 4.81 -10.12
N GLY A 117 -1.96 3.86 -10.42
CA GLY A 117 -0.83 3.51 -9.56
C GLY A 117 -1.17 2.60 -8.37
N VAL A 118 -2.44 2.21 -8.19
CA VAL A 118 -2.88 1.35 -7.10
C VAL A 118 -3.10 -0.08 -7.58
N GLY A 119 -2.17 -0.96 -7.25
CA GLY A 119 -2.34 -2.40 -7.43
C GLY A 119 -2.95 -3.07 -6.20
N ARG A 120 -3.24 -4.37 -6.29
CA ARG A 120 -3.80 -5.17 -5.18
C ARG A 120 -2.99 -5.04 -3.89
N LYS A 121 -1.64 -5.07 -3.97
CA LYS A 121 -0.77 -4.91 -2.79
C LYS A 121 -1.01 -3.55 -2.11
N THR A 122 -0.97 -2.47 -2.88
CA THR A 122 -1.23 -1.12 -2.39
C THR A 122 -2.62 -1.00 -1.77
N ALA A 123 -3.65 -1.52 -2.45
CA ALA A 123 -5.02 -1.51 -1.95
C ALA A 123 -5.15 -2.26 -0.61
N ASN A 124 -4.52 -3.43 -0.46
CA ASN A 124 -4.54 -4.17 0.79
C ASN A 124 -3.79 -3.43 1.93
N VAL A 125 -2.71 -2.72 1.64
CA VAL A 125 -2.05 -1.84 2.64
C VAL A 125 -3.02 -0.76 3.11
N ILE A 126 -3.68 -0.06 2.20
CA ILE A 126 -4.66 0.98 2.54
C ILE A 126 -5.82 0.39 3.37
N GLN A 127 -6.38 -0.76 2.95
CA GLN A 127 -7.46 -1.40 3.69
C GLN A 127 -7.06 -1.80 5.11
N SER A 128 -5.87 -2.36 5.30
CA SER A 128 -5.42 -2.79 6.62
C SER A 128 -5.02 -1.62 7.52
N VAL A 129 -4.30 -0.63 6.99
CA VAL A 129 -3.72 0.45 7.80
C VAL A 129 -4.74 1.57 8.09
N VAL A 130 -5.52 1.96 7.08
CA VAL A 130 -6.49 3.07 7.21
C VAL A 130 -7.83 2.60 7.75
N PHE A 131 -8.33 1.50 7.18
CA PHE A 131 -9.71 1.05 7.43
C PHE A 131 -9.80 -0.13 8.40
N ASN A 132 -8.67 -0.61 8.96
CA ASN A 132 -8.61 -1.76 9.87
C ASN A 132 -9.35 -3.00 9.33
N LYS A 133 -9.39 -3.16 8.01
CA LYS A 133 -9.98 -4.33 7.37
C LYS A 133 -9.00 -5.50 7.41
N ALA A 134 -9.52 -6.71 7.53
CA ALA A 134 -8.74 -7.93 7.41
C ALA A 134 -8.21 -8.05 5.96
N ALA A 135 -7.04 -7.48 5.71
CA ALA A 135 -6.36 -7.47 4.41
C ALA A 135 -4.86 -7.66 4.60
N MET A 136 -4.27 -8.53 3.79
CA MET A 136 -2.83 -8.81 3.83
C MET A 136 -2.17 -8.35 2.53
N ALA A 137 -1.15 -7.51 2.66
CA ALA A 137 -0.32 -7.11 1.53
C ALA A 137 0.77 -8.16 1.28
N VAL A 138 0.58 -9.04 0.30
CA VAL A 138 1.56 -10.07 -0.04
C VAL A 138 2.60 -9.51 -1.02
N ASP A 139 3.79 -9.29 -0.52
CA ASP A 139 4.97 -8.98 -1.32
C ASP A 139 5.89 -10.21 -1.49
N THR A 140 7.04 -10.03 -2.10
CA THR A 140 8.02 -11.10 -2.31
C THR A 140 8.61 -11.63 -0.99
N HIS A 141 8.65 -10.82 0.07
CA HIS A 141 9.12 -11.24 1.39
C HIS A 141 8.07 -12.08 2.10
N VAL A 142 6.84 -11.61 2.18
CA VAL A 142 5.70 -12.36 2.74
C VAL A 142 5.53 -13.68 1.99
N PHE A 143 5.57 -13.66 0.66
CA PHE A 143 5.53 -14.86 -0.17
C PHE A 143 6.61 -15.86 0.22
N ARG A 144 7.88 -15.44 0.24
CA ARG A 144 9.03 -16.29 0.55
C ARG A 144 8.99 -16.84 1.98
N VAL A 145 8.66 -15.99 2.95
CA VAL A 145 8.58 -16.38 4.36
C VAL A 145 7.45 -17.38 4.57
N SER A 146 6.27 -17.15 3.98
CA SER A 146 5.13 -18.07 4.07
C SER A 146 5.44 -19.45 3.51
N HIS A 147 6.21 -19.54 2.42
CA HIS A 147 6.70 -20.80 1.88
C HIS A 147 7.68 -21.49 2.84
N ARG A 148 8.67 -20.75 3.37
CA ARG A 148 9.66 -21.31 4.33
C ARG A 148 9.00 -21.82 5.61
N LEU A 149 7.97 -21.14 6.07
CA LEU A 149 7.19 -21.55 7.24
C LEU A 149 6.21 -22.69 6.91
N GLY A 150 6.07 -23.08 5.64
CA GLY A 150 5.13 -24.13 5.20
C GLY A 150 3.66 -23.74 5.40
N LEU A 151 3.35 -22.44 5.36
CA LEU A 151 1.97 -21.92 5.39
C LEU A 151 1.31 -22.06 4.02
N VAL A 152 2.10 -21.90 2.97
CA VAL A 152 1.70 -22.01 1.57
C VAL A 152 2.58 -23.05 0.91
N SER A 153 2.01 -24.12 0.34
CA SER A 153 2.78 -25.22 -0.23
C SER A 153 2.94 -25.13 -1.75
N ASP A 154 1.92 -24.66 -2.46
CA ASP A 154 1.83 -24.81 -3.93
C ASP A 154 1.62 -23.48 -4.67
N ALA A 155 1.82 -22.34 -4.01
CA ALA A 155 1.71 -21.04 -4.66
C ALA A 155 2.91 -20.76 -5.56
N CYS A 156 2.71 -20.79 -6.85
CA CYS A 156 3.74 -20.46 -7.83
C CYS A 156 4.00 -18.96 -7.96
N THR A 157 3.08 -18.10 -7.48
CA THR A 157 3.14 -16.65 -7.61
C THR A 157 2.57 -15.96 -6.37
N THR A 158 2.93 -14.68 -6.17
CA THR A 158 2.33 -13.85 -5.11
C THR A 158 0.82 -13.80 -5.20
N ARG A 159 0.24 -13.78 -6.41
CA ARG A 159 -1.22 -13.78 -6.62
C ARG A 159 -1.90 -15.02 -6.04
N VAL A 160 -1.32 -16.19 -6.21
CA VAL A 160 -1.85 -17.45 -5.65
C VAL A 160 -1.72 -17.47 -4.13
N SER A 161 -0.64 -16.88 -3.58
CA SER A 161 -0.45 -16.75 -2.13
C SER A 161 -1.55 -15.95 -1.45
N TYR A 162 -2.11 -14.90 -2.09
CA TYR A 162 -3.27 -14.18 -1.56
C TYR A 162 -4.45 -15.10 -1.27
N THR A 163 -4.76 -16.01 -2.17
CA THR A 163 -5.88 -16.95 -2.01
C THR A 163 -5.65 -17.91 -0.85
N HIS A 164 -4.42 -18.43 -0.71
CA HIS A 164 -4.08 -19.38 0.35
C HIS A 164 -3.97 -18.73 1.73
N LEU A 165 -3.44 -17.52 1.84
CA LEU A 165 -3.28 -16.82 3.11
C LEU A 165 -4.64 -16.32 3.63
N ARG A 166 -5.49 -15.78 2.74
CA ARG A 166 -6.82 -15.27 3.08
C ARG A 166 -7.80 -16.36 3.54
N ALA A 167 -7.63 -17.59 3.09
CA ALA A 167 -8.49 -18.72 3.50
C ALA A 167 -8.33 -19.12 4.98
N HIS A 168 -7.43 -18.47 5.73
CA HIS A 168 -7.11 -18.76 7.12
C HIS A 168 -7.28 -17.54 8.06
N GLU A 169 -7.82 -16.42 7.54
CA GLU A 169 -8.34 -15.28 8.33
C GLU A 169 -9.74 -15.61 8.87
#